data_d116db1b00e330a69a2e27851c21050e
#
_entry.id   d116db1b00e330a69a2e27851c21050e
#
_cell.length_a   1.000
_cell.length_b   1.000
_cell.length_c   1.000
_cell.angle_alpha   90.00
_cell.angle_beta   90.00
_cell.angle_gamma   90.00
#
_symmetry.space_group_name_H-M   'P 1'
#
loop_
_entity.id
_entity.type
_entity.pdbx_description
1 polymer ?
#
loop_
_entity_poly.entity_id
_entity_poly.type
_entity_poly.pdbx_seq_one_letter_code
_entity_poly.pdbx_strand_id
1 'polypeptide(L)'
;MDLFELIRYRRSIRKYEERQIPREDLERIIEAGLYAPNAGGGQRSMIVALRDPKLTEAVGKMNVGKLDRSRLVSNYVSNEQPSIIDDPTIKSGFYGAPTVCVIFAQANFLYSIPDAFCCAENMVLAATELGISSCIIARGEETFDSDYGHQLMHQWGVPLGYVARCFVLLGYCKGDYPKEKPRKPGRYHIIESLTPQPPLQGARGSK
;
A
#
# COMPACT_ATOMS: atom_id res chain seq x y z
N MET A 1 -22.09 2.83 2.93
CA MET A 1 -21.51 3.98 3.68
C MET A 1 -21.37 5.14 2.73
N ASP A 2 -21.46 6.39 3.22
CA ASP A 2 -20.98 7.47 2.39
C ASP A 2 -19.45 7.45 2.26
N LEU A 3 -18.89 8.23 1.33
CA LEU A 3 -17.45 8.24 1.07
C LEU A 3 -16.62 8.62 2.31
N PHE A 4 -17.09 9.58 3.11
CA PHE A 4 -16.36 10.05 4.29
C PHE A 4 -16.40 9.01 5.42
N GLU A 5 -17.51 8.32 5.58
CA GLU A 5 -17.65 7.20 6.51
C GLU A 5 -16.72 6.05 6.10
N LEU A 6 -16.69 5.70 4.82
CA LEU A 6 -15.85 4.66 4.25
C LEU A 6 -14.35 4.95 4.48
N ILE A 7 -13.89 6.18 4.22
CA ILE A 7 -12.52 6.62 4.47
C ILE A 7 -12.18 6.49 5.97
N ARG A 8 -13.10 6.82 6.86
CA ARG A 8 -12.90 6.67 8.30
C ARG A 8 -12.92 5.22 8.75
N TYR A 9 -13.77 4.40 8.17
CA TYR A 9 -13.94 2.99 8.52
C TYR A 9 -12.76 2.13 8.08
N ARG A 10 -12.21 2.34 6.87
CA ARG A 10 -11.13 1.53 6.31
C ARG A 10 -9.94 1.35 7.27
N ARG A 11 -9.46 0.11 7.39
CA ARG A 11 -8.27 -0.24 8.17
C ARG A 11 -7.30 -1.09 7.35
N SER A 12 -6.03 -1.06 7.71
CA SER A 12 -5.01 -1.97 7.18
C SER A 12 -5.10 -3.30 7.89
N ILE A 13 -5.57 -4.34 7.19
CA ILE A 13 -5.76 -5.68 7.72
C ILE A 13 -4.52 -6.53 7.41
N ARG A 14 -4.07 -7.31 8.40
CA ARG A 14 -2.86 -8.14 8.34
C ARG A 14 -3.07 -9.57 8.87
N LYS A 15 -4.31 -9.96 9.04
CA LYS A 15 -4.72 -11.35 9.28
C LYS A 15 -5.91 -11.62 8.37
N TYR A 16 -5.77 -12.60 7.50
CA TYR A 16 -6.78 -12.90 6.48
C TYR A 16 -7.33 -14.30 6.67
N GLU A 17 -8.61 -14.48 6.30
CA GLU A 17 -9.19 -15.78 6.05
C GLU A 17 -8.58 -16.37 4.77
N GLU A 18 -8.61 -17.71 4.64
CA GLU A 18 -8.10 -18.40 3.44
C GLU A 18 -9.03 -18.24 2.23
N ARG A 19 -10.28 -17.79 2.48
CA ARG A 19 -11.30 -17.61 1.46
C ARG A 19 -10.90 -16.55 0.43
N GLN A 20 -10.96 -16.94 -0.84
CA GLN A 20 -10.75 -16.03 -1.96
C GLN A 20 -11.90 -15.03 -2.13
N ILE A 21 -11.58 -13.84 -2.60
CA ILE A 21 -12.58 -12.86 -3.04
C ILE A 21 -13.15 -13.27 -4.41
N PRO A 22 -14.43 -12.93 -4.72
CA PRO A 22 -15.01 -13.13 -6.03
C PRO A 22 -14.18 -12.45 -7.12
N ARG A 23 -14.11 -13.08 -8.31
CA ARG A 23 -13.37 -12.50 -9.42
C ARG A 23 -13.98 -11.18 -9.90
N GLU A 24 -15.29 -11.10 -9.92
CA GLU A 24 -16.02 -9.89 -10.29
C GLU A 24 -15.68 -8.70 -9.38
N ASP A 25 -15.63 -8.93 -8.05
CA ASP A 25 -15.24 -7.89 -7.10
C ASP A 25 -13.76 -7.49 -7.27
N LEU A 26 -12.87 -8.45 -7.56
CA LEU A 26 -11.47 -8.14 -7.88
C LEU A 26 -11.37 -7.24 -9.11
N GLU A 27 -12.10 -7.55 -10.17
CA GLU A 27 -12.11 -6.77 -11.42
C GLU A 27 -12.62 -5.34 -11.18
N ARG A 28 -13.68 -5.15 -10.38
CA ARG A 28 -14.18 -3.83 -9.95
C ARG A 28 -13.15 -3.04 -9.13
N ILE A 29 -12.43 -3.72 -8.22
CA ILE A 29 -11.36 -3.09 -7.42
C ILE A 29 -10.20 -2.65 -8.32
N ILE A 30 -9.80 -3.48 -9.29
CA ILE A 30 -8.74 -3.15 -10.26
C ILE A 30 -9.17 -1.96 -11.11
N GLU A 31 -10.40 -1.97 -11.62
CA GLU A 31 -10.95 -0.85 -12.39
C GLU A 31 -10.91 0.45 -11.61
N ALA A 32 -11.36 0.45 -10.35
CA ALA A 32 -11.29 1.64 -9.49
C ALA A 32 -9.86 2.17 -9.34
N GLY A 33 -8.87 1.27 -9.22
CA GLY A 33 -7.45 1.63 -9.22
C GLY A 33 -7.00 2.31 -10.52
N LEU A 34 -7.42 1.78 -11.68
CA LEU A 34 -7.06 2.33 -12.98
C LEU A 34 -7.69 3.71 -13.25
N TYR A 35 -8.80 4.03 -12.59
CA TYR A 35 -9.42 5.37 -12.63
C TYR A 35 -8.76 6.39 -11.69
N ALA A 36 -7.72 6.03 -10.95
CA ALA A 36 -7.02 6.99 -10.11
C ALA A 36 -6.38 8.12 -10.94
N PRO A 37 -6.32 9.34 -10.38
CA PRO A 37 -5.60 10.43 -11.03
C PRO A 37 -4.13 10.02 -11.24
N ASN A 38 -3.61 10.36 -12.41
CA ASN A 38 -2.23 10.07 -12.79
C ASN A 38 -1.64 11.19 -13.63
N ALA A 39 -0.33 11.33 -13.60
CA ALA A 39 0.38 12.45 -14.20
C ALA A 39 0.12 12.56 -15.72
N GLY A 40 -0.43 13.71 -16.12
CA GLY A 40 -0.74 14.02 -17.51
C GLY A 40 -1.75 13.09 -18.18
N GLY A 41 -2.54 12.33 -17.39
CA GLY A 41 -3.48 11.34 -17.93
C GLY A 41 -2.81 10.18 -18.67
N GLY A 42 -1.52 9.94 -18.39
CA GLY A 42 -0.69 9.01 -19.17
C GLY A 42 -0.95 7.53 -18.94
N GLN A 43 -1.76 7.16 -17.93
CA GLN A 43 -2.20 5.77 -17.62
C GLN A 43 -1.04 4.77 -17.58
N ARG A 44 0.04 5.12 -16.87
CA ARG A 44 1.31 4.37 -16.86
C ARG A 44 1.37 3.30 -15.75
N SER A 45 0.33 3.12 -14.98
CA SER A 45 0.26 2.06 -13.98
C SER A 45 -0.28 0.78 -14.61
N MET A 46 0.34 -0.35 -14.25
CA MET A 46 -0.10 -1.69 -14.62
C MET A 46 -0.34 -2.50 -13.35
N ILE A 47 -1.43 -3.26 -13.30
CA ILE A 47 -1.78 -4.09 -12.15
C ILE A 47 -1.70 -5.56 -12.55
N VAL A 48 -0.98 -6.35 -11.75
CA VAL A 48 -0.95 -7.81 -11.85
C VAL A 48 -1.54 -8.40 -10.57
N ALA A 49 -2.60 -9.18 -10.69
CA ALA A 49 -3.27 -9.82 -9.56
C ALA A 49 -2.81 -11.27 -9.37
N LEU A 50 -2.24 -11.57 -8.22
CA LEU A 50 -1.81 -12.88 -7.80
C LEU A 50 -2.90 -13.52 -6.95
N ARG A 51 -3.36 -14.71 -7.34
CA ARG A 51 -4.40 -15.48 -6.64
C ARG A 51 -3.97 -16.90 -6.28
N ASP A 52 -2.77 -17.30 -6.67
CA ASP A 52 -2.18 -18.57 -6.28
C ASP A 52 -1.55 -18.44 -4.88
N PRO A 53 -1.96 -19.24 -3.87
CA PRO A 53 -1.46 -19.11 -2.50
C PRO A 53 0.04 -19.38 -2.36
N LYS A 54 0.61 -20.26 -3.18
CA LYS A 54 2.05 -20.56 -3.14
C LYS A 54 2.85 -19.40 -3.69
N LEU A 55 2.36 -18.78 -4.76
CA LEU A 55 2.99 -17.64 -5.39
C LEU A 55 2.90 -16.39 -4.49
N THR A 56 1.72 -16.10 -3.89
CA THR A 56 1.57 -14.98 -2.97
C THR A 56 2.47 -15.14 -1.75
N GLU A 57 2.57 -16.35 -1.19
CA GLU A 57 3.47 -16.61 -0.07
C GLU A 57 4.95 -16.46 -0.45
N ALA A 58 5.36 -16.95 -1.61
CA ALA A 58 6.73 -16.82 -2.11
C ALA A 58 7.13 -15.35 -2.27
N VAL A 59 6.31 -14.55 -2.95
CA VAL A 59 6.57 -13.10 -3.14
C VAL A 59 6.50 -12.35 -1.81
N GLY A 60 5.60 -12.73 -0.90
CA GLY A 60 5.53 -12.15 0.43
C GLY A 60 6.78 -12.42 1.28
N LYS A 61 7.41 -13.59 1.14
CA LYS A 61 8.72 -13.89 1.75
C LYS A 61 9.85 -13.06 1.14
N MET A 62 9.86 -12.90 -0.18
CA MET A 62 10.81 -11.99 -0.85
C MET A 62 10.68 -10.56 -0.28
N ASN A 63 9.46 -10.06 -0.11
CA ASN A 63 9.22 -8.72 0.44
C ASN A 63 9.77 -8.55 1.86
N VAL A 64 9.57 -9.52 2.76
CA VAL A 64 10.16 -9.48 4.12
C VAL A 64 11.67 -9.60 4.07
N GLY A 65 12.22 -10.44 3.19
CA GLY A 65 13.67 -10.63 3.03
C GLY A 65 14.43 -9.35 2.66
N LYS A 66 13.73 -8.37 2.05
CA LYS A 66 14.30 -7.06 1.72
C LYS A 66 14.08 -5.99 2.81
N LEU A 67 13.55 -6.37 3.97
CA LEU A 67 13.33 -5.45 5.08
C LEU A 67 14.64 -5.20 5.85
N ASP A 68 15.16 -3.99 5.74
CA ASP A 68 16.24 -3.53 6.61
C ASP A 68 15.68 -3.15 7.99
N ARG A 69 15.81 -4.06 8.94
CA ARG A 69 15.31 -3.87 10.31
C ARG A 69 16.05 -2.77 11.07
N SER A 70 17.28 -2.41 10.68
CA SER A 70 18.05 -1.32 11.31
C SER A 70 17.43 0.06 11.08
N ARG A 71 16.65 0.19 10.02
CA ARG A 71 15.93 1.43 9.65
C ARG A 71 14.54 1.53 10.27
N LEU A 72 14.10 0.51 11.00
CA LEU A 72 12.81 0.56 11.67
C LEU A 72 12.91 1.47 12.88
N VAL A 73 12.38 2.68 12.75
CA VAL A 73 12.08 3.51 13.92
C VAL A 73 10.91 2.85 14.61
N SER A 74 11.14 2.32 15.82
CA SER A 74 10.20 1.52 16.58
C SER A 74 8.85 2.20 16.68
N ASN A 75 7.85 1.66 16.04
CA ASN A 75 6.50 2.10 16.22
C ASN A 75 5.58 0.89 16.19
N TYR A 76 5.05 0.57 17.34
CA TYR A 76 3.91 -0.29 17.50
C TYR A 76 2.80 0.08 16.51
N VAL A 77 2.35 -0.90 15.75
CA VAL A 77 1.33 -0.69 14.70
C VAL A 77 -0.06 -1.09 15.19
N SER A 78 -0.23 -2.31 15.66
CA SER A 78 -1.52 -2.81 16.13
C SER A 78 -1.38 -4.12 16.90
N ASN A 79 -2.16 -4.28 17.98
CA ASN A 79 -2.30 -5.55 18.69
C ASN A 79 -3.23 -6.52 17.94
N GLU A 80 -4.30 -6.00 17.37
CA GLU A 80 -5.31 -6.82 16.68
C GLU A 80 -4.76 -7.34 15.35
N GLN A 81 -4.03 -6.48 14.64
CA GLN A 81 -3.49 -6.72 13.31
C GLN A 81 -1.97 -6.41 13.28
N PRO A 82 -1.12 -7.20 13.96
CA PRO A 82 0.31 -6.93 14.06
C PRO A 82 0.97 -6.97 12.68
N SER A 83 1.95 -6.08 12.51
CA SER A 83 2.80 -6.02 11.32
C SER A 83 4.12 -6.77 11.54
N ILE A 84 4.90 -6.90 10.49
CA ILE A 84 6.29 -7.40 10.56
C ILE A 84 7.20 -6.55 11.47
N ILE A 85 6.75 -5.35 11.86
CA ILE A 85 7.43 -4.48 12.83
C ILE A 85 7.10 -4.91 14.24
N ASP A 86 5.83 -5.23 14.52
CA ASP A 86 5.34 -5.64 15.84
C ASP A 86 5.77 -7.06 16.19
N ASP A 87 5.78 -7.96 15.19
CA ASP A 87 6.03 -9.37 15.36
C ASP A 87 7.09 -9.88 14.37
N PRO A 88 8.34 -10.15 14.84
CA PRO A 88 9.41 -10.65 14.00
C PRO A 88 9.21 -12.10 13.54
N THR A 89 8.24 -12.82 14.09
CA THR A 89 7.92 -14.19 13.66
C THR A 89 7.15 -14.25 12.35
N ILE A 90 6.55 -13.14 11.93
CA ILE A 90 5.87 -13.03 10.64
C ILE A 90 6.90 -13.16 9.51
N LYS A 91 6.74 -14.18 8.66
CA LYS A 91 7.69 -14.55 7.59
C LYS A 91 7.27 -14.05 6.21
N SER A 92 6.05 -13.54 6.05
CA SER A 92 5.53 -13.04 4.78
C SER A 92 4.99 -11.61 4.96
N GLY A 93 5.44 -10.67 4.13
CA GLY A 93 4.94 -9.30 4.09
C GLY A 93 3.49 -9.20 3.57
N PHE A 94 2.94 -10.31 3.10
CA PHE A 94 1.56 -10.37 2.61
C PHE A 94 0.58 -11.00 3.61
N TYR A 95 1.06 -11.40 4.79
CA TYR A 95 0.22 -11.79 5.94
C TYR A 95 -0.82 -12.89 5.63
N GLY A 96 -0.55 -13.75 4.65
CA GLY A 96 -1.49 -14.78 4.22
C GLY A 96 -2.69 -14.26 3.41
N ALA A 97 -2.61 -13.06 2.85
CA ALA A 97 -3.67 -12.53 1.98
C ALA A 97 -3.89 -13.46 0.77
N PRO A 98 -5.15 -13.88 0.51
CA PRO A 98 -5.44 -14.81 -0.58
C PRO A 98 -5.31 -14.19 -1.97
N THR A 99 -5.43 -12.88 -2.08
CA THR A 99 -5.23 -12.11 -3.32
C THR A 99 -4.27 -10.95 -3.07
N VAL A 100 -3.32 -10.77 -3.97
CA VAL A 100 -2.35 -9.67 -3.93
C VAL A 100 -2.28 -9.00 -5.29
N CYS A 101 -2.58 -7.72 -5.35
CA CYS A 101 -2.36 -6.92 -6.56
C CYS A 101 -1.00 -6.23 -6.46
N VAL A 102 -0.15 -6.45 -7.46
CA VAL A 102 1.12 -5.75 -7.63
C VAL A 102 0.91 -4.57 -8.58
N ILE A 103 1.26 -3.37 -8.17
CA ILE A 103 1.16 -2.18 -9.01
C ILE A 103 2.53 -1.83 -9.54
N PHE A 104 2.68 -1.95 -10.86
CA PHE A 104 3.89 -1.62 -11.60
C PHE A 104 3.75 -0.24 -12.26
N ALA A 105 4.87 0.48 -12.37
CA ALA A 105 4.95 1.72 -13.15
C ALA A 105 6.38 1.93 -13.67
N GLN A 106 6.57 2.86 -14.59
CA GLN A 106 7.87 3.14 -15.20
C GLN A 106 8.92 3.50 -14.16
N ALA A 107 10.11 2.90 -14.20
CA ALA A 107 11.19 3.09 -13.24
C ALA A 107 11.65 4.56 -13.17
N ASN A 108 11.91 5.16 -14.31
CA ASN A 108 12.56 6.49 -14.43
C ASN A 108 11.54 7.62 -14.66
N PHE A 109 10.30 7.47 -14.22
CA PHE A 109 9.27 8.50 -14.33
C PHE A 109 9.03 9.18 -12.97
N LEU A 110 9.13 10.50 -12.94
CA LEU A 110 9.06 11.31 -11.71
C LEU A 110 7.81 11.02 -10.86
N TYR A 111 6.67 10.81 -11.50
CA TYR A 111 5.40 10.57 -10.82
C TYR A 111 5.04 9.09 -10.68
N SER A 112 5.95 8.19 -11.00
CA SER A 112 5.76 6.74 -10.95
C SER A 112 5.26 6.23 -9.60
N ILE A 113 5.85 6.72 -8.50
CA ILE A 113 5.45 6.35 -7.13
C ILE A 113 4.12 7.01 -6.76
N PRO A 114 3.92 8.34 -6.89
CA PRO A 114 2.63 8.97 -6.62
C PRO A 114 1.47 8.33 -7.37
N ASP A 115 1.60 8.11 -8.67
CA ASP A 115 0.54 7.50 -9.50
C ASP A 115 0.16 6.10 -8.99
N ALA A 116 1.16 5.26 -8.65
CA ALA A 116 0.92 3.93 -8.13
C ALA A 116 0.22 3.95 -6.76
N PHE A 117 0.56 4.88 -5.88
CA PHE A 117 -0.10 4.99 -4.57
C PHE A 117 -1.50 5.61 -4.66
N CYS A 118 -1.77 6.51 -5.60
CA CYS A 118 -3.13 6.95 -5.90
C CYS A 118 -4.00 5.77 -6.38
N CYS A 119 -3.44 4.93 -7.28
CA CYS A 119 -4.08 3.71 -7.72
C CYS A 119 -4.38 2.77 -6.53
N ALA A 120 -3.40 2.53 -5.65
CA ALA A 120 -3.57 1.69 -4.47
C ALA A 120 -4.65 2.23 -3.52
N GLU A 121 -4.73 3.55 -3.30
CA GLU A 121 -5.75 4.15 -2.43
C GLU A 121 -7.16 3.96 -2.99
N ASN A 122 -7.38 4.19 -4.29
CA ASN A 122 -8.67 3.90 -4.91
C ASN A 122 -9.07 2.43 -4.74
N MET A 123 -8.11 1.50 -4.92
CA MET A 123 -8.35 0.07 -4.75
C MET A 123 -8.78 -0.28 -3.33
N VAL A 124 -8.12 0.26 -2.31
CA VAL A 124 -8.47 -0.07 -0.92
C VAL A 124 -9.79 0.55 -0.47
N LEU A 125 -10.18 1.69 -1.04
CA LEU A 125 -11.49 2.29 -0.83
C LEU A 125 -12.59 1.45 -1.51
N ALA A 126 -12.41 1.08 -2.78
CA ALA A 126 -13.33 0.20 -3.50
C ALA A 126 -13.49 -1.16 -2.82
N ALA A 127 -12.38 -1.77 -2.35
CA ALA A 127 -12.42 -3.00 -1.57
C ALA A 127 -13.26 -2.85 -0.30
N THR A 128 -13.08 -1.74 0.42
CA THR A 128 -13.84 -1.46 1.66
C THR A 128 -15.34 -1.34 1.39
N GLU A 129 -15.74 -0.68 0.30
CA GLU A 129 -17.16 -0.57 -0.12
C GLU A 129 -17.77 -1.94 -0.42
N LEU A 130 -16.98 -2.86 -0.96
CA LEU A 130 -17.38 -4.24 -1.24
C LEU A 130 -17.29 -5.18 -0.02
N GLY A 131 -16.99 -4.66 1.17
CA GLY A 131 -16.81 -5.47 2.38
C GLY A 131 -15.53 -6.33 2.37
N ILE A 132 -14.59 -6.00 1.48
CA ILE A 132 -13.30 -6.67 1.33
C ILE A 132 -12.24 -5.89 2.11
N SER A 133 -11.51 -6.59 2.95
CA SER A 133 -10.41 -6.04 3.74
C SER A 133 -9.14 -5.91 2.90
N SER A 134 -8.35 -4.88 3.21
CA SER A 134 -7.16 -4.56 2.41
C SER A 134 -5.99 -4.05 3.24
N CYS A 135 -4.80 -4.06 2.65
CA CYS A 135 -3.61 -3.40 3.18
C CYS A 135 -2.66 -3.02 2.04
N ILE A 136 -2.14 -1.79 2.05
CA ILE A 136 -1.08 -1.38 1.12
C ILE A 136 0.27 -1.77 1.71
N ILE A 137 1.12 -2.42 0.90
CA ILE A 137 2.48 -2.83 1.26
C ILE A 137 3.47 -2.14 0.34
N ALA A 138 4.52 -1.58 0.92
CA ALA A 138 5.63 -0.95 0.21
C ALA A 138 6.73 -1.95 -0.19
N ARG A 139 7.89 -1.43 -0.62
CA ARG A 139 9.07 -2.19 -1.06
C ARG A 139 8.81 -3.03 -2.32
N GLY A 140 8.02 -2.49 -3.25
CA GLY A 140 7.72 -3.19 -4.50
C GLY A 140 8.98 -3.47 -5.30
N GLU A 141 9.77 -2.44 -5.57
CA GLU A 141 10.98 -2.52 -6.39
C GLU A 141 12.01 -3.48 -5.78
N GLU A 142 12.32 -3.31 -4.51
CA GLU A 142 13.28 -4.15 -3.80
C GLU A 142 12.83 -5.64 -3.74
N THR A 143 11.52 -5.89 -3.70
CA THR A 143 10.98 -7.25 -3.67
C THR A 143 11.37 -8.04 -4.91
N PHE A 144 11.36 -7.41 -6.08
CA PHE A 144 11.65 -8.03 -7.36
C PHE A 144 13.10 -7.84 -7.83
N ASP A 145 13.96 -7.19 -7.03
CA ASP A 145 15.38 -7.01 -7.32
C ASP A 145 16.17 -8.31 -7.09
N SER A 146 15.95 -9.27 -7.99
CA SER A 146 16.63 -10.57 -8.07
C SER A 146 16.32 -11.22 -9.42
N ASP A 147 17.14 -12.19 -9.85
CA ASP A 147 16.91 -12.94 -11.09
C ASP A 147 15.52 -13.60 -11.09
N TYR A 148 15.12 -14.21 -9.99
CA TYR A 148 13.80 -14.81 -9.85
C TYR A 148 12.68 -13.76 -9.92
N GLY A 149 12.85 -12.62 -9.30
CA GLY A 149 11.90 -11.50 -9.39
C GLY A 149 11.74 -11.00 -10.81
N HIS A 150 12.84 -10.82 -11.54
CA HIS A 150 12.82 -10.42 -12.95
C HIS A 150 12.15 -11.47 -13.85
N GLN A 151 12.39 -12.76 -13.59
CA GLN A 151 11.71 -13.86 -14.31
C GLN A 151 10.19 -13.82 -14.09
N LEU A 152 9.72 -13.60 -12.86
CA LEU A 152 8.30 -13.44 -12.56
C LEU A 152 7.69 -12.26 -13.32
N MET A 153 8.34 -11.10 -13.28
CA MET A 153 7.87 -9.92 -14.01
C MET A 153 7.75 -10.18 -15.50
N HIS A 154 8.75 -10.83 -16.09
CA HIS A 154 8.72 -11.22 -17.50
C HIS A 154 7.57 -12.18 -17.82
N GLN A 155 7.37 -13.23 -17.00
CA GLN A 155 6.27 -14.19 -17.15
C GLN A 155 4.88 -13.53 -17.05
N TRP A 156 4.76 -12.46 -16.26
CA TRP A 156 3.50 -11.71 -16.10
C TRP A 156 3.29 -10.66 -17.19
N GLY A 157 4.19 -10.55 -18.16
CA GLY A 157 4.10 -9.60 -19.26
C GLY A 157 4.34 -8.14 -18.81
N VAL A 158 5.07 -7.92 -17.72
CA VAL A 158 5.45 -6.57 -17.28
C VAL A 158 6.41 -5.97 -18.30
N PRO A 159 6.12 -4.77 -18.86
CA PRO A 159 6.98 -4.15 -19.86
C PRO A 159 8.40 -3.85 -19.32
N LEU A 160 9.39 -3.91 -20.20
CA LEU A 160 10.75 -3.48 -19.87
C LEU A 160 10.75 -2.02 -19.37
N GLY A 161 11.54 -1.75 -18.33
CA GLY A 161 11.61 -0.43 -17.71
C GLY A 161 10.48 -0.14 -16.72
N TYR A 162 9.59 -1.11 -16.46
CA TYR A 162 8.64 -1.04 -15.35
C TYR A 162 9.21 -1.73 -14.11
N VAL A 163 8.85 -1.20 -12.95
CA VAL A 163 9.19 -1.78 -11.63
C VAL A 163 7.94 -1.79 -10.76
N ALA A 164 7.89 -2.71 -9.80
CA ALA A 164 6.82 -2.73 -8.83
C ALA A 164 6.97 -1.54 -7.86
N ARG A 165 5.88 -0.83 -7.57
CA ARG A 165 5.88 0.32 -6.64
C ARG A 165 5.26 -0.01 -5.29
N CYS A 166 4.16 -0.74 -5.31
CA CYS A 166 3.49 -1.20 -4.10
C CYS A 166 2.63 -2.42 -4.37
N PHE A 167 2.08 -2.97 -3.29
CA PHE A 167 1.13 -4.07 -3.33
C PHE A 167 -0.15 -3.66 -2.63
N VAL A 168 -1.28 -4.19 -3.10
CA VAL A 168 -2.57 -4.14 -2.42
C VAL A 168 -2.97 -5.56 -2.06
N LEU A 169 -3.00 -5.85 -0.77
CA LEU A 169 -3.51 -7.11 -0.23
C LEU A 169 -5.02 -7.06 -0.16
N LEU A 170 -5.70 -8.13 -0.55
CA LEU A 170 -7.15 -8.24 -0.57
C LEU A 170 -7.59 -9.59 0.01
N GLY A 171 -8.66 -9.57 0.82
CA GLY A 171 -9.24 -10.75 1.43
C GLY A 171 -10.26 -10.38 2.50
N TYR A 172 -10.61 -11.30 3.36
CA TYR A 172 -11.53 -11.06 4.49
C TYR A 172 -10.75 -11.04 5.79
N CYS A 173 -11.11 -10.11 6.68
CA CYS A 173 -10.44 -9.96 7.97
C CYS A 173 -10.65 -11.21 8.84
N LYS A 174 -9.56 -11.78 9.35
CA LYS A 174 -9.57 -12.82 10.36
C LYS A 174 -9.33 -12.21 11.73
N GLY A 175 -10.25 -12.48 12.66
CA GLY A 175 -10.23 -11.91 14.00
C GLY A 175 -10.83 -10.49 14.06
N ASP A 176 -10.48 -9.74 15.09
CA ASP A 176 -11.06 -8.43 15.35
C ASP A 176 -10.64 -7.38 14.32
N TYR A 177 -11.63 -6.62 13.86
CA TYR A 177 -11.38 -5.47 12.99
C TYR A 177 -10.80 -4.33 13.83
N PRO A 178 -9.69 -3.68 13.42
CA PRO A 178 -9.03 -2.67 14.25
C PRO A 178 -9.91 -1.46 14.52
N LYS A 179 -9.88 -0.97 15.75
CA LYS A 179 -10.59 0.24 16.13
C LYS A 179 -10.02 1.49 15.43
N GLU A 180 -10.85 2.49 15.29
CA GLU A 180 -10.40 3.79 14.80
C GLU A 180 -9.38 4.41 15.76
N LYS A 181 -8.28 4.93 15.20
CA LYS A 181 -7.30 5.71 15.97
C LYS A 181 -7.64 7.20 15.84
N PRO A 182 -7.74 7.94 16.95
CA PRO A 182 -7.96 9.39 16.92
C PRO A 182 -6.90 10.10 16.07
N ARG A 183 -7.28 11.11 15.34
CA ARG A 183 -6.33 11.93 14.58
C ARG A 183 -5.65 12.95 15.51
N LYS A 184 -4.34 13.08 15.39
CA LYS A 184 -3.58 14.07 16.14
C LYS A 184 -4.04 15.48 15.74
N PRO A 185 -4.26 16.39 16.70
CA PRO A 185 -4.62 17.78 16.39
C PRO A 185 -3.46 18.53 15.71
N GLY A 186 -3.76 19.69 15.14
CA GLY A 186 -2.75 20.61 14.60
C GLY A 186 -2.05 20.11 13.34
N ARG A 187 -2.70 19.23 12.56
CA ARG A 187 -2.09 18.65 11.33
C ARG A 187 -2.51 19.34 10.04
N TYR A 188 -3.27 20.41 10.11
CA TYR A 188 -3.60 21.25 8.96
C TYR A 188 -3.75 22.71 9.40
N HIS A 189 -3.54 23.61 8.45
CA HIS A 189 -3.81 25.03 8.59
C HIS A 189 -4.54 25.52 7.35
N ILE A 190 -5.52 26.39 7.53
CA ILE A 190 -6.20 27.07 6.44
C ILE A 190 -5.67 28.51 6.43
N ILE A 191 -5.05 28.92 5.35
CA ILE A 191 -4.51 30.27 5.18
C ILE A 191 -5.48 31.06 4.29
N GLU A 192 -6.24 31.94 4.89
CA GLU A 192 -7.24 32.76 4.20
C GLU A 192 -6.67 34.14 3.75
N SER A 193 -5.60 34.59 4.41
CA SER A 193 -4.92 35.84 4.05
C SER A 193 -3.43 35.76 4.37
N LEU A 194 -2.61 36.49 3.63
CA LEU A 194 -1.22 36.71 3.98
C LEU A 194 -1.14 37.70 5.13
N THR A 195 -1.11 37.21 6.35
CA THR A 195 -0.71 38.04 7.50
C THR A 195 0.80 38.17 7.44
N PRO A 196 1.39 39.41 7.47
CA PRO A 196 2.83 39.57 7.57
C PRO A 196 3.32 38.80 8.81
N GLN A 197 4.16 37.80 8.60
CA GLN A 197 4.77 37.11 9.74
C GLN A 197 5.68 38.11 10.47
N PRO A 198 5.67 38.12 11.82
CA PRO A 198 6.71 38.81 12.55
C PRO A 198 8.07 38.27 12.08
N PRO A 199 9.09 39.13 11.92
CA PRO A 199 10.41 38.70 11.47
C PRO A 199 10.85 37.51 12.35
N LEU A 200 11.35 36.44 11.72
CA LEU A 200 11.92 35.30 12.42
C LEU A 200 12.88 35.83 13.49
N GLN A 201 12.56 35.66 14.75
CA GLN A 201 13.49 36.02 15.83
C GLN A 201 14.78 35.26 15.56
N GLY A 202 15.84 36.00 15.26
CA GLY A 202 17.12 35.49 14.81
C GLY A 202 17.60 34.39 15.73
N ALA A 203 18.01 33.27 15.14
CA ALA A 203 18.85 32.31 15.81
C ALA A 203 20.04 33.09 16.41
N ARG A 204 20.04 33.28 17.73
CA ARG A 204 21.18 33.85 18.43
C ARG A 204 22.35 32.92 18.12
N GLY A 205 23.28 33.41 17.34
CA GLY A 205 24.55 32.75 17.11
C GLY A 205 25.19 32.46 18.48
N SER A 206 25.35 31.20 18.77
CA SER A 206 26.30 30.77 19.79
C SER A 206 27.70 31.12 19.32
N LYS A 207 28.31 32.07 20.02
CA LYS A 207 29.76 32.27 19.98
C LYS A 207 30.47 31.06 20.59
#